data_91c52ea060183fb720149cda11545829
#
_entry.id   91c52ea060183fb720149cda11545829
#
_cell.length_a   1.000
_cell.length_b   1.000
_cell.length_c   1.000
_cell.angle_alpha   90.00
_cell.angle_beta   90.00
_cell.angle_gamma   90.00
#
_symmetry.space_group_name_H-M   'P 1'
#
loop_
_entity.id
_entity.type
_entity.pdbx_description
1 polymer ?
#
loop_
_entity_poly.entity_id
_entity_poly.type
_entity_poly.pdbx_seq_one_letter_code
_entity_poly.pdbx_strand_id
1 'polypeptide(L)'
;MCGIVAIYNKEIKLDKDMRSKSLSMSKKVRHRGPDWSGIYTSDNAILAHERLSIVDVKSGKQPILSNNEEIILAVNGEIYNHKLIRSDNKFEYKYKTESDCEVIIPLYDNLKNDLLNHLNGIFAFFLYDKKNNSFLVGRD
;
A
#
# COMPACT_ATOMS: atom_id res chain seq x y z
N MET A 1 11.96 -7.35 5.05
CA MET A 1 11.02 -6.28 5.48
C MET A 1 11.23 -5.05 4.62
N CYS A 2 10.14 -4.48 4.09
CA CYS A 2 10.17 -3.37 3.13
C CYS A 2 10.39 -2.00 3.80
N GLY A 3 10.63 -0.97 2.98
CA GLY A 3 10.67 0.41 3.41
C GLY A 3 9.53 1.20 2.78
N ILE A 4 8.85 2.04 3.56
CA ILE A 4 7.76 2.90 3.09
C ILE A 4 8.09 4.35 3.40
N VAL A 5 7.84 5.23 2.43
CA VAL A 5 7.79 6.68 2.61
C VAL A 5 6.43 7.15 2.09
N ALA A 6 5.65 7.80 2.95
CA ALA A 6 4.38 8.37 2.58
C ALA A 6 4.33 9.85 2.94
N ILE A 7 3.90 10.68 2.01
CA ILE A 7 3.66 12.11 2.21
C ILE A 7 2.23 12.38 1.76
N TYR A 8 1.47 13.02 2.61
CA TYR A 8 0.11 13.44 2.32
C TYR A 8 -0.10 14.89 2.73
N ASN A 9 -0.76 15.66 1.86
CA ASN A 9 -1.21 17.01 2.19
C ASN A 9 -2.58 17.25 1.55
N LYS A 10 -3.55 17.63 2.36
CA LYS A 10 -4.92 17.85 1.91
C LYS A 10 -5.09 19.21 1.19
N GLU A 11 -4.33 20.21 1.61
CA GLU A 11 -4.54 21.62 1.24
C GLU A 11 -3.56 22.09 0.15
N ILE A 12 -2.32 21.62 0.21
CA ILE A 12 -1.23 22.06 -0.66
C ILE A 12 -0.90 20.96 -1.65
N LYS A 13 -0.90 21.28 -2.93
CA LYS A 13 -0.47 20.35 -3.98
C LYS A 13 1.01 20.00 -3.84
N LEU A 14 1.29 18.73 -3.90
CA LEU A 14 2.65 18.19 -3.87
C LEU A 14 3.30 18.37 -5.25
N ASP A 15 4.44 19.01 -5.26
CA ASP A 15 5.17 19.37 -6.47
C ASP A 15 6.33 18.39 -6.78
N LYS A 16 7.10 18.72 -7.83
CA LYS A 16 8.27 17.94 -8.25
C LYS A 16 9.36 17.93 -7.19
N ASP A 17 9.46 18.98 -6.37
CA ASP A 17 10.46 19.08 -5.31
C ASP A 17 10.13 18.10 -4.18
N MET A 18 8.85 18.01 -3.79
CA MET A 18 8.38 17.02 -2.82
C MET A 18 8.57 15.58 -3.32
N ARG A 19 8.35 15.35 -4.63
CA ARG A 19 8.66 14.04 -5.23
C ARG A 19 10.15 13.70 -5.14
N SER A 20 11.03 14.65 -5.43
CA SER A 20 12.49 14.46 -5.32
C SER A 20 12.92 14.18 -3.89
N LYS A 21 12.35 14.90 -2.92
CA LYS A 21 12.57 14.67 -1.47
C LYS A 21 12.10 13.26 -1.07
N SER A 22 10.91 12.84 -1.51
CA SER A 22 10.39 11.48 -1.25
C SER A 22 11.35 10.41 -1.75
N LEU A 23 11.88 10.55 -2.97
CA LEU A 23 12.87 9.62 -3.52
C LEU A 23 14.17 9.60 -2.72
N SER A 24 14.63 10.76 -2.24
CA SER A 24 15.82 10.84 -1.40
C SER A 24 15.59 10.16 -0.03
N MET A 25 14.40 10.28 0.54
CA MET A 25 14.01 9.60 1.77
C MET A 25 13.90 8.08 1.55
N SER A 26 13.28 7.65 0.44
CA SER A 26 13.15 6.24 0.06
C SER A 26 14.52 5.57 -0.06
N LYS A 27 15.48 6.21 -0.72
CA LYS A 27 16.87 5.70 -0.83
C LYS A 27 17.52 5.40 0.52
N LYS A 28 17.19 6.17 1.57
CA LYS A 28 17.74 5.94 2.93
C LYS A 28 17.23 4.65 3.59
N VAL A 29 16.06 4.16 3.18
CA VAL A 29 15.47 2.91 3.68
C VAL A 29 15.59 1.75 2.69
N ARG A 30 16.31 1.93 1.58
CA ARG A 30 16.49 0.90 0.54
C ARG A 30 17.16 -0.37 1.04
N HIS A 31 17.98 -0.28 2.09
CA HIS A 31 18.60 -1.46 2.73
C HIS A 31 17.56 -2.44 3.30
N ARG A 32 16.32 -1.99 3.55
CA ARG A 32 15.22 -2.82 4.02
C ARG A 32 14.53 -3.61 2.89
N GLY A 33 14.58 -3.09 1.68
CA GLY A 33 13.93 -3.69 0.51
C GLY A 33 14.70 -3.43 -0.77
N PRO A 34 15.81 -4.16 -1.01
CA PRO A 34 16.72 -3.86 -2.12
C PRO A 34 16.24 -4.35 -3.48
N ASP A 35 15.17 -5.17 -3.55
CA ASP A 35 14.80 -5.90 -4.77
C ASP A 35 14.07 -5.03 -5.78
N TRP A 36 13.25 -4.09 -5.30
CA TRP A 36 12.43 -3.22 -6.16
C TRP A 36 12.11 -1.89 -5.48
N SER A 37 12.09 -0.82 -6.27
CA SER A 37 11.62 0.50 -5.84
C SER A 37 10.42 0.92 -6.65
N GLY A 38 9.36 1.36 -6.00
CA GLY A 38 8.16 1.91 -6.62
C GLY A 38 7.78 3.25 -6.05
N ILE A 39 7.12 4.08 -6.86
CA ILE A 39 6.59 5.37 -6.42
C ILE A 39 5.25 5.65 -7.10
N TYR A 40 4.29 6.11 -6.31
CA TYR A 40 3.05 6.73 -6.76
C TYR A 40 3.09 8.21 -6.42
N THR A 41 2.56 9.05 -7.31
CA THR A 41 2.46 10.51 -7.10
C THR A 41 1.12 11.03 -7.58
N SER A 42 0.52 11.90 -6.77
CA SER A 42 -0.65 12.70 -7.10
C SER A 42 -0.51 14.11 -6.52
N ASP A 43 -1.49 14.96 -6.73
CA ASP A 43 -1.52 16.30 -6.16
C ASP A 43 -1.46 16.29 -4.62
N ASN A 44 -2.02 15.26 -3.97
CA ASN A 44 -2.19 15.22 -2.52
C ASN A 44 -1.41 14.10 -1.82
N ALA A 45 -0.90 13.12 -2.56
CA ALA A 45 -0.18 12.00 -1.96
C ALA A 45 1.04 11.56 -2.78
N ILE A 46 2.12 11.24 -2.09
CA ILE A 46 3.29 10.57 -2.65
C ILE A 46 3.58 9.36 -1.77
N LEU A 47 3.58 8.16 -2.37
CA LEU A 47 3.93 6.92 -1.71
C LEU A 47 5.12 6.31 -2.41
N ALA A 48 6.25 6.16 -1.72
CA ALA A 48 7.40 5.45 -2.22
C ALA A 48 7.63 4.17 -1.40
N HIS A 49 8.01 3.09 -2.08
CA HIS A 49 8.16 1.79 -1.50
C HIS A 49 9.44 1.13 -1.96
N GLU A 50 10.25 0.66 -1.01
CA GLU A 50 11.42 -0.17 -1.23
C GLU A 50 11.07 -1.61 -0.82
N ARG A 51 11.03 -2.51 -1.79
CA ARG A 51 10.47 -3.85 -1.64
C ARG A 51 11.54 -4.91 -1.38
N LEU A 52 11.30 -5.75 -0.38
CA LEU A 52 11.89 -7.08 -0.23
C LEU A 52 10.85 -8.09 -0.72
N SER A 53 11.16 -8.81 -1.80
CA SER A 53 10.22 -9.71 -2.47
C SER A 53 10.23 -11.09 -1.80
N ILE A 54 9.26 -11.35 -0.92
CA ILE A 54 9.10 -12.65 -0.23
C ILE A 54 7.93 -13.41 -0.86
N VAL A 55 6.76 -12.78 -0.92
CA VAL A 55 5.56 -13.32 -1.57
C VAL A 55 5.37 -12.62 -2.90
N ASP A 56 5.00 -13.36 -3.94
CA ASP A 56 4.77 -12.85 -5.29
C ASP A 56 5.94 -12.04 -5.86
N VAL A 57 7.07 -12.67 -6.03
CA VAL A 57 8.31 -12.05 -6.56
C VAL A 57 8.09 -11.37 -7.92
N LYS A 58 7.18 -11.90 -8.76
CA LYS A 58 7.00 -11.48 -10.14
C LYS A 58 5.99 -10.32 -10.31
N SER A 59 4.84 -10.36 -9.63
CA SER A 59 3.75 -9.41 -9.88
C SER A 59 3.41 -8.48 -8.72
N GLY A 60 3.85 -8.76 -7.50
CA GLY A 60 3.53 -8.00 -6.28
C GLY A 60 4.24 -6.64 -6.17
N LYS A 61 4.27 -5.84 -7.24
CA LYS A 61 4.83 -4.49 -7.23
C LYS A 61 4.06 -3.59 -6.28
N GLN A 62 4.78 -2.71 -5.57
CA GLN A 62 4.20 -1.72 -4.68
C GLN A 62 4.68 -0.30 -5.03
N PRO A 63 3.87 0.73 -4.76
CA PRO A 63 2.52 0.69 -4.17
C PRO A 63 1.51 -0.09 -5.02
N ILE A 64 0.56 -0.81 -4.37
CA ILE A 64 -0.51 -1.56 -5.03
C ILE A 64 -1.66 -0.59 -5.32
N LEU A 65 -2.22 -0.66 -6.53
CA LEU A 65 -3.36 0.15 -6.94
C LEU A 65 -4.60 -0.74 -7.07
N SER A 66 -5.74 -0.26 -6.56
CA SER A 66 -7.04 -0.90 -6.79
C SER A 66 -7.38 -0.98 -8.27
N ASN A 67 -8.43 -1.73 -8.62
CA ASN A 67 -8.83 -1.92 -10.02
C ASN A 67 -9.21 -0.61 -10.72
N ASN A 68 -9.81 0.33 -10.01
CA ASN A 68 -10.20 1.64 -10.48
C ASN A 68 -9.11 2.74 -10.22
N GLU A 69 -7.97 2.36 -9.65
CA GLU A 69 -6.86 3.24 -9.30
C GLU A 69 -7.24 4.39 -8.33
N GLU A 70 -8.29 4.19 -7.54
CA GLU A 70 -8.74 5.15 -6.53
C GLU A 70 -8.12 4.89 -5.15
N ILE A 71 -7.70 3.63 -4.88
CA ILE A 71 -7.01 3.25 -3.64
C ILE A 71 -5.58 2.88 -3.96
N ILE A 72 -4.66 3.50 -3.23
CA ILE A 72 -3.23 3.30 -3.36
C ILE A 72 -2.68 2.82 -2.01
N LEU A 73 -2.01 1.68 -2.01
CA LEU A 73 -1.59 0.97 -0.81
C LEU A 73 -0.09 0.70 -0.83
N ALA A 74 0.61 1.11 0.23
CA ALA A 74 1.98 0.71 0.50
C ALA A 74 2.04 -0.08 1.81
N VAL A 75 2.54 -1.31 1.77
CA VAL A 75 2.58 -2.24 2.92
C VAL A 75 4.00 -2.73 3.16
N ASN A 76 4.38 -2.77 4.43
CA ASN A 76 5.53 -3.52 4.90
C ASN A 76 5.03 -4.60 5.86
N GLY A 77 5.06 -5.87 5.45
CA GLY A 77 4.60 -6.97 6.30
C GLY A 77 4.09 -8.17 5.52
N GLU A 78 3.39 -9.04 6.24
CA GLU A 78 2.77 -10.25 5.73
C GLU A 78 1.39 -10.42 6.37
N ILE A 79 0.38 -10.73 5.54
CA ILE A 79 -1.00 -11.00 5.97
C ILE A 79 -1.22 -12.51 5.93
N TYR A 80 -1.25 -13.15 7.09
CA TYR A 80 -1.30 -14.61 7.21
C TYR A 80 -2.62 -15.20 6.76
N ASN A 81 -3.73 -14.52 7.02
CA ASN A 81 -5.07 -15.00 6.67
C ASN A 81 -5.54 -14.55 5.27
N HIS A 82 -4.63 -14.09 4.39
CA HIS A 82 -4.98 -13.57 3.07
C HIS A 82 -5.78 -14.56 2.20
N LYS A 83 -5.49 -15.88 2.31
CA LYS A 83 -6.20 -16.91 1.55
C LYS A 83 -7.66 -17.02 1.95
N LEU A 84 -7.96 -16.91 3.25
CA LEU A 84 -9.33 -16.92 3.76
C LEU A 84 -10.08 -15.69 3.27
N ILE A 85 -9.46 -14.51 3.33
CA ILE A 85 -10.05 -13.25 2.84
C ILE A 85 -10.31 -13.33 1.34
N ARG A 86 -9.37 -13.85 0.54
CA ARG A 86 -9.54 -14.03 -0.91
C ARG A 86 -10.69 -14.97 -1.28
N SER A 87 -10.94 -15.99 -0.46
CA SER A 87 -12.02 -16.97 -0.70
C SER A 87 -13.38 -16.52 -0.17
N ASP A 88 -13.45 -15.43 0.59
CA ASP A 88 -14.72 -14.91 1.11
C ASP A 88 -15.46 -14.14 0.00
N ASN A 89 -16.56 -14.72 -0.47
CA ASN A 89 -17.41 -14.16 -1.51
C ASN A 89 -18.10 -12.83 -1.12
N LYS A 90 -17.98 -12.39 0.15
CA LYS A 90 -18.45 -11.07 0.58
C LYS A 90 -17.63 -9.93 -0.02
N PHE A 91 -16.41 -10.21 -0.42
CA PHE A 91 -15.50 -9.22 -0.99
C PHE A 91 -15.33 -9.49 -2.49
N GLU A 92 -16.27 -9.03 -3.31
CA GLU A 92 -16.17 -9.11 -4.77
C GLU A 92 -15.01 -8.24 -5.27
N TYR A 93 -13.82 -8.82 -5.42
CA TYR A 93 -12.64 -8.13 -5.90
C TYR A 93 -11.84 -8.99 -6.86
N LYS A 94 -11.45 -8.42 -8.01
CA LYS A 94 -10.57 -9.08 -8.96
C LYS A 94 -9.11 -8.76 -8.59
N TYR A 95 -8.46 -9.71 -7.95
CA TYR A 95 -7.05 -9.57 -7.58
C TYR A 95 -6.15 -9.49 -8.82
N LYS A 96 -5.21 -8.55 -8.81
CA LYS A 96 -4.23 -8.33 -9.88
C LYS A 96 -2.92 -9.07 -9.62
N THR A 97 -2.64 -9.38 -8.36
CA THR A 97 -1.38 -9.98 -7.92
C THR A 97 -1.65 -11.18 -7.01
N GLU A 98 -0.62 -11.97 -6.78
CA GLU A 98 -0.66 -13.03 -5.76
C GLU A 98 -0.17 -12.53 -4.38
N SER A 99 0.10 -11.20 -4.26
CA SER A 99 0.52 -10.61 -3.00
C SER A 99 -0.54 -10.79 -1.92
N ASP A 100 -0.13 -11.27 -0.77
CA ASP A 100 -0.94 -11.38 0.44
C ASP A 100 -1.49 -10.03 0.89
N CYS A 101 -0.74 -8.96 0.67
CA CYS A 101 -1.10 -7.61 1.09
C CYS A 101 -2.24 -6.98 0.26
N GLU A 102 -2.53 -7.46 -0.95
CA GLU A 102 -3.58 -6.89 -1.80
C GLU A 102 -4.97 -7.02 -1.18
N VAL A 103 -5.18 -7.97 -0.25
CA VAL A 103 -6.46 -8.16 0.45
C VAL A 103 -6.90 -6.95 1.29
N ILE A 104 -5.97 -6.07 1.64
CA ILE A 104 -6.27 -4.83 2.37
C ILE A 104 -7.19 -3.92 1.55
N ILE A 105 -7.06 -3.93 0.22
CA ILE A 105 -7.86 -3.08 -0.68
C ILE A 105 -9.35 -3.43 -0.61
N PRO A 106 -9.80 -4.66 -0.91
CA PRO A 106 -11.22 -5.01 -0.81
C PRO A 106 -11.75 -4.93 0.64
N LEU A 107 -10.94 -5.22 1.64
CA LEU A 107 -11.34 -4.99 3.03
C LEU A 107 -11.63 -3.52 3.32
N TYR A 108 -10.77 -2.61 2.85
CA TYR A 108 -10.99 -1.16 3.01
C TYR A 108 -12.24 -0.69 2.27
N ASP A 109 -12.47 -1.17 1.05
CA ASP A 109 -13.67 -0.79 0.28
C ASP A 109 -14.95 -1.13 1.02
N ASN A 110 -15.00 -2.28 1.68
CA ASN A 110 -16.19 -2.79 2.36
C ASN A 110 -16.30 -2.37 3.84
N LEU A 111 -15.19 -2.31 4.56
CA LEU A 111 -15.18 -2.21 6.02
C LEU A 111 -14.59 -0.88 6.53
N LYS A 112 -13.92 -0.11 5.65
CA LYS A 112 -13.23 1.13 6.03
C LYS A 112 -12.27 0.88 7.22
N ASN A 113 -12.39 1.63 8.30
CA ASN A 113 -11.48 1.52 9.45
C ASN A 113 -11.59 0.19 10.19
N ASP A 114 -12.72 -0.53 10.07
CA ASP A 114 -12.91 -1.83 10.73
C ASP A 114 -12.09 -2.96 10.11
N LEU A 115 -11.48 -2.71 8.93
CA LEU A 115 -10.62 -3.69 8.25
C LEU A 115 -9.52 -4.27 9.16
N LEU A 116 -9.01 -3.48 10.12
CA LEU A 116 -7.93 -3.90 11.02
C LEU A 116 -8.33 -5.11 11.88
N ASN A 117 -9.61 -5.21 12.25
CA ASN A 117 -10.13 -6.34 13.03
C ASN A 117 -10.21 -7.64 12.22
N HIS A 118 -10.07 -7.57 10.90
CA HIS A 118 -10.12 -8.72 9.98
C HIS A 118 -8.73 -9.18 9.51
N LEU A 119 -7.68 -8.46 9.87
CA LEU A 119 -6.31 -8.81 9.49
C LEU A 119 -5.62 -9.62 10.58
N ASN A 120 -4.97 -10.70 10.17
CA ASN A 120 -4.04 -11.46 11.00
C ASN A 120 -2.70 -11.49 10.29
N GLY A 121 -1.67 -10.95 10.93
CA GLY A 121 -0.34 -10.84 10.33
C GLY A 121 0.58 -9.94 11.11
N ILE A 122 1.74 -9.68 10.55
CA ILE A 122 2.71 -8.67 11.01
C ILE A 122 2.80 -7.63 9.92
N PHE A 123 2.31 -6.42 10.16
CA PHE A 123 2.21 -5.41 9.10
C PHE A 123 2.25 -3.97 9.61
N ALA A 124 2.65 -3.10 8.71
CA ALA A 124 2.36 -1.67 8.78
C ALA A 124 2.06 -1.18 7.36
N PHE A 125 1.03 -0.37 7.20
CA PHE A 125 0.65 0.14 5.88
C PHE A 125 0.25 1.61 5.92
N PHE A 126 0.37 2.23 4.75
CA PHE A 126 -0.27 3.50 4.42
C PHE A 126 -1.17 3.29 3.20
N LEU A 127 -2.44 3.64 3.34
CA LEU A 127 -3.45 3.58 2.29
C LEU A 127 -3.93 5.00 2.00
N TYR A 128 -3.90 5.39 0.72
CA TYR A 128 -4.46 6.65 0.24
C TYR A 128 -5.73 6.38 -0.57
N ASP A 129 -6.83 6.97 -0.13
CA ASP A 129 -8.11 6.99 -0.85
C ASP A 129 -8.19 8.30 -1.63
N LYS A 130 -7.91 8.21 -2.94
CA LYS A 130 -7.87 9.34 -3.85
C LYS A 130 -9.24 9.97 -4.04
N LYS A 131 -10.30 9.15 -4.08
CA LYS A 131 -11.68 9.60 -4.28
C LYS A 131 -12.16 10.50 -3.14
N ASN A 132 -11.87 10.10 -1.90
CA ASN A 132 -12.26 10.84 -0.71
C ASN A 132 -11.18 11.83 -0.24
N ASN A 133 -10.04 11.88 -0.94
CA ASN A 133 -8.85 12.63 -0.55
C ASN A 133 -8.54 12.44 0.95
N SER A 134 -8.41 11.19 1.35
CA SER A 134 -8.17 10.78 2.74
C SER A 134 -7.13 9.65 2.80
N PHE A 135 -6.66 9.36 3.99
CA PHE A 135 -5.71 8.26 4.20
C PHE A 135 -6.06 7.44 5.43
N LEU A 136 -5.60 6.20 5.43
CA LEU A 136 -5.61 5.32 6.59
C LEU A 136 -4.20 4.77 6.84
N VAL A 137 -3.78 4.80 8.09
CA VAL A 137 -2.54 4.15 8.55
C VAL A 137 -2.93 3.05 9.52
N GLY A 138 -2.38 1.85 9.31
CA GLY A 138 -2.63 0.72 10.18
C GLY A 138 -1.36 -0.06 10.46
N ARG A 139 -1.33 -0.69 11.63
CA ARG A 139 -0.32 -1.66 12.03
C ARG A 139 -0.91 -2.75 12.93
N ASP A 140 -0.22 -3.88 13.05
CA ASP A 140 -0.45 -4.95 14.02
C ASP A 140 -0.17 -4.51 15.47
#